data_09bc85bc85eb5ed62bbf6241d0919185
#
_entry.id   09bc85bc85eb5ed62bbf6241d0919185
#
_cell.length_a   1.000
_cell.length_b   1.000
_cell.length_c   1.000
_cell.angle_alpha   90.00
_cell.angle_beta   90.00
_cell.angle_gamma   90.00
#
_symmetry.space_group_name_H-M   'P 1'
#
loop_
_entity.id
_entity.type
_entity.pdbx_description
1 polymer ?
#
loop_
_entity_poly.entity_id
_entity_poly.type
_entity_poly.pdbx_seq_one_letter_code
_entity_poly.pdbx_strand_id
1 'polypeptide(L)'
;AQMNQTFLFASEIKAFMEHPKFDKIFNEDALGNYLSFQFVPTNETFFKGVFCLQPGHYFIYEDGKMEISRYFEPNFTGKYEKTFDEAAAEVEKVMKESVEKHKISDVEVASYLSSGVDSSYLTYLGQVDHTFTVGFDEGEYSEIQDAKDFAESIHMKNDAKVITPDEYWD
;
A
#
# COMPACT_ATOMS: atom_id res chain seq x y z
N ALA A 1 -9.34 -1.74 18.53
CA ALA A 1 -9.76 -0.95 19.73
C ALA A 1 -10.52 -1.83 20.72
N GLN A 2 -10.34 -1.58 21.99
CA GLN A 2 -11.10 -2.22 23.05
C GLN A 2 -11.94 -1.16 23.79
N MET A 3 -13.26 -1.38 23.85
CA MET A 3 -14.20 -0.47 24.49
C MET A 3 -15.07 -1.27 25.46
N ASN A 4 -14.88 -1.08 26.78
CA ASN A 4 -15.58 -1.86 27.80
C ASN A 4 -15.50 -3.38 27.54
N GLN A 5 -16.62 -4.00 27.14
CA GLN A 5 -16.73 -5.43 26.83
C GLN A 5 -16.70 -5.74 25.31
N THR A 6 -16.46 -4.72 24.48
CA THR A 6 -16.44 -4.87 23.02
C THR A 6 -15.02 -4.71 22.50
N PHE A 7 -14.56 -5.68 21.72
CA PHE A 7 -13.33 -5.59 20.95
C PHE A 7 -13.66 -5.33 19.48
N LEU A 8 -13.10 -4.26 18.92
CA LEU A 8 -13.27 -3.89 17.51
C LEU A 8 -11.96 -4.10 16.75
N PHE A 9 -12.07 -4.71 15.59
CA PHE A 9 -10.98 -4.80 14.63
C PHE A 9 -11.53 -4.61 13.20
N ALA A 10 -10.73 -4.02 12.34
CA ALA A 10 -11.07 -3.78 10.95
C ALA A 10 -9.80 -3.48 10.15
N SER A 11 -9.87 -3.56 8.84
CA SER A 11 -8.79 -3.16 7.94
C SER A 11 -8.57 -1.64 7.94
N GLU A 12 -9.64 -0.86 8.16
CA GLU A 12 -9.61 0.60 8.19
C GLU A 12 -10.37 1.15 9.39
N ILE A 13 -9.85 2.25 9.97
CA ILE A 13 -10.45 2.88 11.15
C ILE A 13 -11.86 3.42 10.87
N LYS A 14 -12.13 3.84 9.62
CA LYS A 14 -13.46 4.34 9.26
C LYS A 14 -14.59 3.36 9.56
N ALA A 15 -14.33 2.06 9.54
CA ALA A 15 -15.32 1.05 9.92
C ALA A 15 -15.72 1.13 11.40
N PHE A 16 -14.84 1.64 12.28
CA PHE A 16 -15.19 1.85 13.69
C PHE A 16 -16.16 3.02 13.90
N MET A 17 -16.15 3.99 12.98
CA MET A 17 -17.00 5.18 13.07
C MET A 17 -18.50 4.86 12.96
N GLU A 18 -18.83 3.71 12.37
CA GLU A 18 -20.20 3.20 12.28
C GLU A 18 -20.68 2.52 13.58
N HIS A 19 -19.77 2.23 14.51
CA HIS A 19 -20.13 1.62 15.77
C HIS A 19 -20.69 2.69 16.74
N PRO A 20 -21.92 2.53 17.28
CA PRO A 20 -22.61 3.59 18.02
C PRO A 20 -21.93 4.00 19.35
N LYS A 21 -21.01 3.20 19.85
CA LYS A 21 -20.24 3.48 21.07
C LYS A 21 -18.79 3.87 20.79
N PHE A 22 -18.43 4.12 19.54
CA PHE A 22 -17.07 4.53 19.21
C PHE A 22 -16.88 6.03 19.48
N ASP A 23 -16.00 6.35 20.41
CA ASP A 23 -15.64 7.74 20.72
C ASP A 23 -14.54 8.22 19.80
N LYS A 24 -14.82 9.26 19.00
CA LYS A 24 -13.87 9.88 18.08
C LYS A 24 -12.96 10.88 18.82
N ILE A 25 -12.14 10.38 19.73
CA ILE A 25 -11.23 11.22 20.52
C ILE A 25 -9.90 11.31 19.76
N PHE A 26 -9.51 12.53 19.40
CA PHE A 26 -8.26 12.78 18.68
C PHE A 26 -7.04 12.50 19.58
N ASN A 27 -6.03 11.85 19.01
CA ASN A 27 -4.75 11.55 19.66
C ASN A 27 -3.70 12.58 19.24
N GLU A 28 -3.51 13.61 20.06
CA GLU A 28 -2.57 14.71 19.79
C GLU A 28 -1.12 14.22 19.73
N ASP A 29 -0.75 13.18 20.47
CA ASP A 29 0.60 12.63 20.47
C ASP A 29 0.99 12.03 19.11
N ALA A 30 0.00 11.43 18.42
CA ALA A 30 0.18 10.92 17.08
C ALA A 30 0.41 12.03 16.04
N LEU A 31 -0.14 13.23 16.25
CA LEU A 31 0.02 14.35 15.33
C LEU A 31 1.48 14.82 15.25
N GLY A 32 2.18 14.94 16.38
CA GLY A 32 3.58 15.33 16.40
C GLY A 32 4.47 14.37 15.59
N ASN A 33 4.23 13.08 15.74
CA ASN A 33 4.89 12.03 14.96
C ASN A 33 4.59 12.16 13.45
N TYR A 34 3.33 12.34 13.12
CA TYR A 34 2.90 12.47 11.72
C TYR A 34 3.51 13.71 11.03
N LEU A 35 3.51 14.86 11.70
CA LEU A 35 4.10 16.09 11.15
C LEU A 35 5.62 15.97 10.92
N SER A 36 6.31 15.12 11.70
CA SER A 36 7.75 14.91 11.57
C SER A 36 8.10 13.86 10.51
N PHE A 37 7.33 12.78 10.41
CA PHE A 37 7.66 11.60 9.61
C PHE A 37 6.70 11.34 8.45
N GLN A 38 5.60 12.10 8.32
CA GLN A 38 4.48 11.87 7.40
C GLN A 38 3.75 10.52 7.64
N PHE A 39 4.05 9.84 8.73
CA PHE A 39 3.35 8.67 9.24
C PHE A 39 3.55 8.56 10.75
N VAL A 40 2.78 7.71 11.42
CA VAL A 40 2.93 7.44 12.85
C VAL A 40 3.80 6.20 13.04
N PRO A 41 5.08 6.33 13.49
CA PRO A 41 6.04 5.22 13.56
C PRO A 41 5.80 4.25 14.74
N THR A 42 4.73 4.46 15.50
CA THR A 42 4.31 3.59 16.61
C THR A 42 3.10 2.75 16.22
N ASN A 43 2.57 1.98 17.15
CA ASN A 43 1.30 1.28 16.96
C ASN A 43 0.06 2.16 17.21
N GLU A 44 0.26 3.41 17.60
CA GLU A 44 -0.84 4.35 17.83
C GLU A 44 -1.43 4.88 16.53
N THR A 45 -2.64 5.42 16.64
CA THR A 45 -3.34 6.06 15.52
C THR A 45 -3.80 7.46 15.92
N PHE A 46 -4.39 8.21 14.98
CA PHE A 46 -5.03 9.50 15.28
C PHE A 46 -6.24 9.41 16.19
N PHE A 47 -6.69 8.22 16.55
CA PHE A 47 -7.79 8.02 17.50
C PHE A 47 -7.28 7.37 18.78
N LYS A 48 -7.54 8.00 19.94
CA LYS A 48 -7.16 7.45 21.25
C LYS A 48 -7.77 6.07 21.45
N GLY A 49 -6.98 5.11 21.91
CA GLY A 49 -7.42 3.75 22.16
C GLY A 49 -7.58 2.88 20.90
N VAL A 50 -7.22 3.40 19.73
CA VAL A 50 -7.17 2.64 18.49
C VAL A 50 -5.72 2.42 18.12
N PHE A 51 -5.34 1.15 17.95
CA PHE A 51 -3.97 0.74 17.67
C PHE A 51 -3.89 -0.03 16.35
N CYS A 52 -2.81 0.19 15.61
CA CYS A 52 -2.45 -0.65 14.47
C CYS A 52 -1.75 -1.91 14.96
N LEU A 53 -2.10 -3.06 14.39
CA LEU A 53 -1.28 -4.25 14.57
C LEU A 53 0.06 -4.04 13.83
N GLN A 54 1.16 -4.29 14.51
CA GLN A 54 2.49 -4.12 13.93
C GLN A 54 2.70 -5.07 12.73
N PRO A 55 3.43 -4.64 11.70
CA PRO A 55 3.80 -5.53 10.59
C PRO A 55 4.49 -6.81 11.09
N GLY A 56 4.23 -7.92 10.42
CA GLY A 56 4.80 -9.21 10.80
C GLY A 56 4.22 -9.82 12.07
N HIS A 57 3.10 -9.29 12.58
CA HIS A 57 2.43 -9.81 13.76
C HIS A 57 1.01 -10.30 13.42
N TYR A 58 0.52 -11.20 14.24
CA TYR A 58 -0.89 -11.58 14.31
C TYR A 58 -1.35 -11.52 15.76
N PHE A 59 -2.65 -11.48 15.95
CA PHE A 59 -3.23 -11.61 17.29
C PHE A 59 -4.27 -12.72 17.34
N ILE A 60 -4.42 -13.32 18.51
CA ILE A 60 -5.52 -14.21 18.87
C ILE A 60 -6.32 -13.53 19.97
N TYR A 61 -7.62 -13.45 19.80
CA TYR A 61 -8.53 -12.91 20.80
C TYR A 61 -9.52 -13.99 21.22
N GLU A 62 -9.39 -14.48 22.45
CA GLU A 62 -10.19 -15.56 23.02
C GLU A 62 -10.49 -15.26 24.48
N ASP A 63 -11.71 -15.51 24.91
CA ASP A 63 -12.17 -15.32 26.31
C ASP A 63 -11.81 -13.95 26.91
N GLY A 64 -11.89 -12.89 26.12
CA GLY A 64 -11.59 -11.53 26.54
C GLY A 64 -10.10 -11.23 26.68
N LYS A 65 -9.23 -12.15 26.31
CA LYS A 65 -7.78 -11.96 26.30
C LYS A 65 -7.26 -11.85 24.89
N MET A 66 -6.26 -10.98 24.71
CA MET A 66 -5.58 -10.80 23.45
C MET A 66 -4.10 -11.19 23.60
N GLU A 67 -3.67 -12.08 22.74
CA GLU A 67 -2.26 -12.48 22.62
C GLU A 67 -1.75 -12.02 21.26
N ILE A 68 -0.64 -11.27 21.26
CA ILE A 68 0.01 -10.78 20.03
C ILE A 68 1.31 -11.55 19.87
N SER A 69 1.53 -12.11 18.68
CA SER A 69 2.75 -12.85 18.34
C SER A 69 3.34 -12.36 17.02
N ARG A 70 4.67 -12.33 16.97
CA ARG A 70 5.42 -12.00 15.77
C ARG A 70 5.69 -13.26 14.96
N TYR A 71 5.34 -13.26 13.68
CA TYR A 71 5.60 -14.39 12.78
C TYR A 71 6.67 -14.10 11.73
N PHE A 72 7.00 -12.83 11.52
CA PHE A 72 7.98 -12.43 10.51
C PHE A 72 8.86 -11.28 11.02
N GLU A 73 10.15 -11.42 10.83
CA GLU A 73 11.17 -10.40 11.06
C GLU A 73 12.11 -10.32 9.86
N PRO A 74 12.23 -9.14 9.22
CA PRO A 74 13.22 -8.94 8.16
C PRO A 74 14.63 -9.17 8.69
N ASN A 75 15.41 -9.98 7.99
CA ASN A 75 16.80 -10.23 8.34
C ASN A 75 17.70 -9.80 7.17
N PHE A 76 18.54 -8.79 7.41
CA PHE A 76 19.48 -8.24 6.44
C PHE A 76 20.94 -8.56 6.79
N THR A 77 21.21 -9.48 7.72
CA THR A 77 22.56 -9.75 8.22
C THR A 77 23.35 -10.76 7.38
N GLY A 78 22.71 -11.42 6.44
CA GLY A 78 23.38 -12.39 5.55
C GLY A 78 24.29 -11.70 4.52
N LYS A 79 25.44 -12.33 4.21
CA LYS A 79 26.19 -11.94 3.02
C LYS A 79 25.52 -12.51 1.77
N TYR A 80 25.33 -11.65 0.78
CA TYR A 80 24.83 -12.06 -0.52
C TYR A 80 26.05 -12.27 -1.45
N GLU A 81 26.41 -13.52 -1.68
CA GLU A 81 27.65 -13.90 -2.41
C GLU A 81 27.35 -14.27 -3.87
N LYS A 82 26.32 -13.70 -4.48
CA LYS A 82 25.96 -13.96 -5.87
C LYS A 82 26.47 -12.84 -6.79
N THR A 83 26.69 -13.20 -8.05
CA THR A 83 26.96 -12.22 -9.11
C THR A 83 25.74 -11.32 -9.37
N PHE A 84 25.94 -10.22 -10.07
CA PHE A 84 24.84 -9.32 -10.48
C PHE A 84 23.79 -10.07 -11.30
N ASP A 85 24.21 -10.89 -12.27
CA ASP A 85 23.29 -11.63 -13.14
C ASP A 85 22.47 -12.67 -12.38
N GLU A 86 23.09 -13.38 -11.43
CA GLU A 86 22.37 -14.31 -10.53
C GLU A 86 21.38 -13.59 -9.64
N ALA A 87 21.75 -12.42 -9.12
CA ALA A 87 20.88 -11.59 -8.30
C ALA A 87 19.69 -11.07 -9.12
N ALA A 88 19.93 -10.57 -10.32
CA ALA A 88 18.90 -10.08 -11.23
C ALA A 88 17.89 -11.19 -11.58
N ALA A 89 18.37 -12.38 -11.90
CA ALA A 89 17.51 -13.52 -12.19
C ALA A 89 16.64 -13.95 -10.99
N GLU A 90 17.18 -13.90 -9.77
CA GLU A 90 16.40 -14.18 -8.56
C GLU A 90 15.34 -13.10 -8.30
N VAL A 91 15.70 -11.83 -8.42
CA VAL A 91 14.75 -10.72 -8.28
C VAL A 91 13.61 -10.87 -9.29
N GLU A 92 13.94 -11.13 -10.56
CA GLU A 92 12.93 -11.35 -11.59
C GLU A 92 11.97 -12.49 -11.23
N LYS A 93 12.52 -13.63 -10.77
CA LYS A 93 11.70 -14.78 -10.36
C LYS A 93 10.76 -14.43 -9.20
N VAL A 94 11.30 -13.83 -8.13
CA VAL A 94 10.51 -13.47 -6.94
C VAL A 94 9.45 -12.43 -7.28
N MET A 95 9.77 -11.45 -8.12
CA MET A 95 8.83 -10.44 -8.58
C MET A 95 7.70 -11.04 -9.39
N LYS A 96 7.98 -11.94 -10.34
CA LYS A 96 6.94 -12.67 -11.10
C LYS A 96 6.01 -13.44 -10.17
N GLU A 97 6.56 -14.24 -9.26
CA GLU A 97 5.77 -15.01 -8.31
C GLU A 97 4.92 -14.11 -7.39
N SER A 98 5.45 -12.97 -6.98
CA SER A 98 4.74 -12.00 -6.14
C SER A 98 3.58 -11.36 -6.91
N VAL A 99 3.83 -10.87 -8.12
CA VAL A 99 2.81 -10.24 -8.97
C VAL A 99 1.67 -11.21 -9.26
N GLU A 100 1.96 -12.47 -9.61
CA GLU A 100 0.92 -13.48 -9.83
C GLU A 100 0.03 -13.71 -8.60
N LYS A 101 0.62 -13.70 -7.40
CA LYS A 101 -0.15 -13.81 -6.15
C LYS A 101 -1.04 -12.60 -5.88
N HIS A 102 -0.62 -11.41 -6.30
CA HIS A 102 -1.40 -10.18 -6.15
C HIS A 102 -2.54 -10.04 -7.18
N LYS A 103 -2.50 -10.82 -8.25
CA LYS A 103 -3.57 -10.85 -9.28
C LYS A 103 -4.78 -11.72 -8.90
N ILE A 104 -4.72 -12.43 -7.76
CA ILE A 104 -5.86 -13.25 -7.30
C ILE A 104 -7.01 -12.31 -6.93
N SER A 105 -8.05 -12.28 -7.76
CA SER A 105 -9.18 -11.36 -7.64
C SER A 105 -10.43 -11.95 -8.30
N ASP A 106 -11.60 -11.58 -7.78
CA ASP A 106 -12.91 -11.91 -8.36
C ASP A 106 -13.37 -10.90 -9.43
N VAL A 107 -12.58 -9.85 -9.64
CA VAL A 107 -12.82 -8.77 -10.61
C VAL A 107 -11.57 -8.52 -11.44
N GLU A 108 -11.71 -7.77 -12.53
CA GLU A 108 -10.58 -7.36 -13.37
C GLU A 108 -9.52 -6.62 -12.54
N VAL A 109 -8.26 -6.95 -12.80
CA VAL A 109 -7.11 -6.33 -12.15
C VAL A 109 -6.49 -5.32 -13.11
N ALA A 110 -6.36 -4.10 -12.65
CA ALA A 110 -5.69 -3.03 -13.37
C ALA A 110 -4.43 -2.56 -12.61
N SER A 111 -3.59 -1.79 -13.28
CA SER A 111 -2.39 -1.21 -12.69
C SER A 111 -2.40 0.31 -12.82
N TYR A 112 -1.95 1.00 -11.79
CA TYR A 112 -1.50 2.37 -11.95
C TYR A 112 -0.14 2.38 -12.63
N LEU A 113 0.00 3.20 -13.67
CA LEU A 113 1.21 3.34 -14.44
C LEU A 113 1.71 4.77 -14.39
N SER A 114 2.91 4.96 -13.89
CA SER A 114 3.69 6.17 -14.05
C SER A 114 4.83 5.91 -15.04
N SER A 115 5.65 6.88 -15.34
CA SER A 115 6.86 6.68 -16.16
C SER A 115 8.01 6.05 -15.36
N GLY A 116 7.82 5.80 -14.06
CA GLY A 116 8.83 5.24 -13.17
C GLY A 116 9.15 3.77 -13.47
N VAL A 117 10.39 3.37 -13.24
CA VAL A 117 10.89 2.00 -13.48
C VAL A 117 10.06 0.95 -12.74
N ASP A 118 9.71 1.21 -11.47
CA ASP A 118 9.00 0.24 -10.63
C ASP A 118 7.60 -0.04 -11.15
N SER A 119 6.81 1.01 -11.42
CA SER A 119 5.46 0.87 -11.94
C SER A 119 5.44 0.22 -13.32
N SER A 120 6.38 0.58 -14.18
CA SER A 120 6.53 0.01 -15.51
C SER A 120 6.89 -1.48 -15.45
N TYR A 121 7.83 -1.85 -14.58
CA TYR A 121 8.24 -3.24 -14.41
C TYR A 121 7.11 -4.11 -13.83
N LEU A 122 6.42 -3.62 -12.80
CA LEU A 122 5.26 -4.32 -12.22
C LEU A 122 4.13 -4.49 -13.23
N THR A 123 3.83 -3.45 -14.01
CA THR A 123 2.83 -3.50 -15.08
C THR A 123 3.20 -4.51 -16.16
N TYR A 124 4.46 -4.50 -16.61
CA TYR A 124 4.97 -5.46 -17.58
C TYR A 124 4.84 -6.91 -17.09
N LEU A 125 5.24 -7.18 -15.84
CA LEU A 125 5.11 -8.52 -15.24
C LEU A 125 3.64 -8.92 -15.01
N GLY A 126 2.81 -7.96 -14.63
CA GLY A 126 1.41 -8.18 -14.29
C GLY A 126 0.55 -8.58 -15.48
N GLN A 127 0.91 -8.13 -16.69
CA GLN A 127 0.12 -8.39 -17.90
C GLN A 127 -1.37 -8.15 -17.64
N VAL A 128 -1.67 -6.98 -17.02
CA VAL A 128 -3.04 -6.59 -16.66
C VAL A 128 -3.80 -6.11 -17.91
N ASP A 129 -5.12 -6.19 -17.88
CA ASP A 129 -5.95 -5.80 -19.02
C ASP A 129 -5.98 -4.28 -19.26
N HIS A 130 -5.73 -3.51 -18.19
CA HIS A 130 -5.92 -2.06 -18.22
C HIS A 130 -4.93 -1.35 -17.28
N THR A 131 -4.43 -0.21 -17.72
CA THR A 131 -3.60 0.68 -16.91
C THR A 131 -4.21 2.07 -16.81
N PHE A 132 -3.98 2.74 -15.69
CA PHE A 132 -4.43 4.10 -15.43
C PHE A 132 -3.26 5.01 -15.11
N THR A 133 -3.27 6.21 -15.68
CA THR A 133 -2.27 7.24 -15.41
C THR A 133 -2.96 8.54 -15.02
N VAL A 134 -2.48 9.16 -13.97
CA VAL A 134 -2.93 10.50 -13.56
C VAL A 134 -1.76 11.45 -13.64
N GLY A 135 -1.94 12.61 -14.19
CA GLY A 135 -0.94 13.66 -14.25
C GLY A 135 -1.53 15.04 -14.05
N PHE A 136 -0.67 16.04 -13.98
CA PHE A 136 -1.03 17.43 -13.82
C PHE A 136 -0.69 18.19 -15.11
N ASP A 137 -1.39 19.32 -15.37
CA ASP A 137 -1.15 20.17 -16.54
C ASP A 137 0.03 21.12 -16.29
N GLU A 138 1.16 20.58 -15.87
CA GLU A 138 2.39 21.34 -15.60
C GLU A 138 3.52 20.94 -16.57
N GLY A 139 3.29 21.14 -17.85
CA GLY A 139 4.29 21.19 -18.93
C GLY A 139 5.33 20.06 -18.93
N GLU A 140 6.56 20.37 -18.58
CA GLU A 140 7.71 19.46 -18.66
C GLU A 140 7.68 18.29 -17.64
N TYR A 141 6.77 18.29 -16.67
CA TYR A 141 6.66 17.27 -15.60
C TYR A 141 5.51 16.29 -15.80
N SER A 142 4.83 16.31 -16.94
CA SER A 142 3.74 15.38 -17.19
C SER A 142 4.27 14.00 -17.58
N GLU A 143 4.18 13.03 -16.70
CA GLU A 143 4.53 11.63 -16.95
C GLU A 143 3.53 10.89 -17.86
N ILE A 144 2.45 11.57 -18.28
CA ILE A 144 1.34 10.96 -19.04
C ILE A 144 1.82 10.42 -20.38
N GLN A 145 2.64 11.19 -21.10
CA GLN A 145 3.05 10.78 -22.44
C GLN A 145 3.97 9.56 -22.36
N ASP A 146 4.96 9.60 -21.47
CA ASP A 146 5.89 8.48 -21.28
C ASP A 146 5.17 7.19 -20.83
N ALA A 147 4.17 7.33 -19.94
CA ALA A 147 3.34 6.20 -19.51
C ALA A 147 2.50 5.62 -20.66
N LYS A 148 1.95 6.47 -21.53
CA LYS A 148 1.23 6.03 -22.73
C LYS A 148 2.13 5.31 -23.71
N ASP A 149 3.29 5.89 -24.00
CA ASP A 149 4.27 5.30 -24.93
C ASP A 149 4.76 3.95 -24.42
N PHE A 150 4.98 3.83 -23.11
CA PHE A 150 5.32 2.55 -22.49
C PHE A 150 4.18 1.54 -22.63
N ALA A 151 2.94 1.91 -22.27
CA ALA A 151 1.78 1.02 -22.37
C ALA A 151 1.59 0.54 -23.82
N GLU A 152 1.74 1.43 -24.81
CA GLU A 152 1.67 1.07 -26.22
C GLU A 152 2.78 0.08 -26.61
N SER A 153 3.99 0.29 -26.11
CA SER A 153 5.15 -0.59 -26.41
C SER A 153 4.95 -2.03 -25.91
N ILE A 154 4.16 -2.22 -24.87
CA ILE A 154 3.82 -3.54 -24.30
C ILE A 154 2.40 -3.99 -24.65
N HIS A 155 1.74 -3.30 -25.60
CA HIS A 155 0.39 -3.60 -26.11
C HIS A 155 -0.70 -3.58 -25.06
N MET A 156 -0.60 -2.70 -24.08
CA MET A 156 -1.59 -2.50 -23.02
C MET A 156 -2.43 -1.26 -23.25
N LYS A 157 -3.71 -1.34 -22.85
CA LYS A 157 -4.58 -0.17 -22.84
C LYS A 157 -4.22 0.74 -21.66
N ASN A 158 -4.09 2.03 -21.93
CA ASN A 158 -3.86 3.05 -20.90
C ASN A 158 -4.93 4.15 -20.98
N ASP A 159 -5.62 4.37 -19.88
CA ASP A 159 -6.49 5.52 -19.69
C ASP A 159 -5.78 6.54 -18.82
N ALA A 160 -5.54 7.70 -19.38
CA ALA A 160 -4.85 8.79 -18.70
C ALA A 160 -5.77 9.97 -18.47
N LYS A 161 -5.69 10.55 -17.27
CA LYS A 161 -6.41 11.76 -16.90
C LYS A 161 -5.45 12.83 -16.41
N VAL A 162 -5.58 14.03 -16.98
CA VAL A 162 -5.00 15.25 -16.41
C VAL A 162 -5.98 15.78 -15.38
N ILE A 163 -5.54 16.01 -14.16
CA ILE A 163 -6.34 16.60 -13.08
C ILE A 163 -5.91 18.04 -12.83
N THR A 164 -6.89 18.90 -12.60
CA THR A 164 -6.66 20.29 -12.19
C THR A 164 -6.49 20.38 -10.68
N PRO A 165 -5.90 21.49 -10.14
CA PRO A 165 -5.85 21.72 -8.70
C PRO A 165 -7.22 21.67 -8.03
N ASP A 166 -8.28 22.16 -8.68
CA ASP A 166 -9.62 22.12 -8.13
C ASP A 166 -10.14 20.68 -8.03
N GLU A 167 -9.94 19.86 -9.07
CA GLU A 167 -10.31 18.43 -9.04
C GLU A 167 -9.50 17.60 -8.03
N TYR A 168 -8.34 18.09 -7.63
CA TYR A 168 -7.51 17.40 -6.63
C TYR A 168 -8.04 17.57 -5.20
N TRP A 169 -8.74 18.69 -4.93
CA TRP A 169 -9.25 19.05 -3.61
C TRP A 169 -10.73 18.73 -3.39
N ASP A 170 -11.46 18.35 -4.44
CA ASP A 170 -12.86 17.88 -4.37
C ASP A 170 -12.96 16.38 -4.00
#